data_38bd9220e5a0235b63afe47d3cab5512
#
_entry.id   38bd9220e5a0235b63afe47d3cab5512
#
_cell.length_a   1.000
_cell.length_b   1.000
_cell.length_c   1.000
_cell.angle_alpha   90.00
_cell.angle_beta   90.00
_cell.angle_gamma   90.00
#
_symmetry.space_group_name_H-M   'P 1'
#
loop_
_entity.id
_entity.type
_entity.pdbx_description
1 polymer ?
#
loop_
_entity_poly.entity_id
_entity_poly.type
_entity_poly.pdbx_seq_one_letter_code
_entity_poly.pdbx_strand_id
1 'polypeptide(L)'
;MKIRIFDTTLRDGEQTPGVSLSPEKKLNIAKKLDALGIDAIETGVPVISDGERKAIKMITSANLNSELCGLARTNRKDIDAAVDCGLNYIHTFI
;
A
#
# COMPACT_ATOMS: atom_id res chain seq x y z
N MET A 1 -5.18 -18.93 -19.40
CA MET A 1 -4.80 -17.55 -19.03
C MET A 1 -4.90 -17.38 -17.52
N LYS A 2 -3.87 -16.82 -16.90
CA LYS A 2 -3.88 -16.55 -15.47
C LYS A 2 -4.26 -15.08 -15.24
N ILE A 3 -5.31 -14.86 -14.45
CA ILE A 3 -5.73 -13.51 -14.08
C ILE A 3 -5.16 -13.16 -12.71
N ARG A 4 -4.58 -11.97 -12.58
CA ARG A 4 -4.11 -11.42 -11.31
C ARG A 4 -4.96 -10.20 -10.96
N ILE A 5 -5.29 -10.07 -9.66
CA ILE A 5 -6.11 -8.98 -9.15
C ILE A 5 -5.23 -8.03 -8.36
N PHE A 6 -5.26 -6.75 -8.75
CA PHE A 6 -4.55 -5.66 -8.10
C PHE A 6 -5.57 -4.72 -7.45
N ASP A 7 -5.50 -4.56 -6.14
CA ASP A 7 -6.46 -3.76 -5.38
C ASP A 7 -5.85 -2.43 -4.97
N THR A 8 -6.56 -1.33 -5.19
CA THR A 8 -6.11 0.03 -4.88
C THR A 8 -6.94 0.71 -3.78
N THR A 9 -7.74 -0.05 -3.03
CA THR A 9 -8.62 0.50 -2.00
C THR A 9 -7.86 1.38 -1.00
N LEU A 10 -6.71 0.93 -0.53
CA LEU A 10 -5.94 1.63 0.50
C LEU A 10 -5.22 2.87 0.00
N ARG A 11 -5.07 3.03 -1.30
CA ARG A 11 -4.51 4.25 -1.89
C ARG A 11 -5.61 5.10 -2.51
N ASP A 12 -6.28 4.56 -3.53
CA ASP A 12 -7.26 5.29 -4.32
C ASP A 12 -8.56 5.51 -3.52
N GLY A 13 -9.02 4.49 -2.82
CA GLY A 13 -10.21 4.59 -1.99
C GLY A 13 -10.06 5.61 -0.86
N GLU A 14 -8.88 5.71 -0.27
CA GLU A 14 -8.61 6.68 0.81
C GLU A 14 -8.56 8.12 0.29
N GLN A 15 -8.37 8.34 -1.00
CA GLN A 15 -8.39 9.66 -1.60
C GLN A 15 -9.81 10.21 -1.79
N THR A 16 -10.82 9.40 -1.54
CA THR A 16 -12.22 9.84 -1.61
C THR A 16 -12.49 10.89 -0.52
N PRO A 17 -13.11 12.04 -0.84
CA PRO A 17 -13.40 13.06 0.16
C PRO A 17 -14.18 12.50 1.34
N GLY A 18 -13.76 12.86 2.55
CA GLY A 18 -14.40 12.43 3.79
C GLY A 18 -13.91 11.08 4.32
N VAL A 19 -13.02 10.40 3.59
CA VAL A 19 -12.43 9.13 4.05
C VAL A 19 -11.09 9.42 4.72
N SER A 20 -10.94 8.96 5.97
CA SER A 20 -9.69 9.03 6.70
C SER A 20 -9.52 7.74 7.49
N LEU A 21 -8.46 6.99 7.21
CA LEU A 21 -8.21 5.69 7.82
C LEU A 21 -7.02 5.76 8.76
N SER A 22 -7.19 5.25 9.99
CA SER A 22 -6.08 5.08 10.92
C SER A 22 -5.14 3.97 10.42
N PRO A 23 -3.87 3.93 10.88
CA PRO A 23 -2.98 2.83 10.53
C PRO A 23 -3.55 1.45 10.85
N GLU A 24 -4.24 1.31 11.98
CA GLU A 24 -4.84 0.04 12.39
C GLU A 24 -5.99 -0.37 11.46
N LYS A 25 -6.81 0.58 11.02
CA LYS A 25 -7.88 0.30 10.06
C LYS A 25 -7.31 -0.12 8.71
N LYS A 26 -6.26 0.55 8.26
CA LYS A 26 -5.58 0.18 6.99
C LYS A 26 -5.02 -1.23 7.09
N LEU A 27 -4.40 -1.59 8.19
CA LEU A 27 -3.89 -2.94 8.40
C LEU A 27 -5.01 -3.97 8.37
N ASN A 28 -6.14 -3.69 9.03
CA ASN A 28 -7.28 -4.61 9.03
C ASN A 28 -7.85 -4.82 7.63
N ILE A 29 -7.95 -3.76 6.84
CA ILE A 29 -8.40 -3.86 5.45
C ILE A 29 -7.42 -4.71 4.63
N ALA A 30 -6.11 -4.47 4.79
CA ALA A 30 -5.09 -5.23 4.09
C ALA A 30 -5.18 -6.73 4.41
N LYS A 31 -5.39 -7.07 5.68
CA LYS A 31 -5.54 -8.46 6.10
C LYS A 31 -6.77 -9.11 5.46
N LYS A 32 -7.88 -8.38 5.36
CA LYS A 32 -9.10 -8.89 4.72
C LYS A 32 -8.90 -9.11 3.23
N LEU A 33 -8.23 -8.18 2.55
CA LEU A 33 -7.92 -8.32 1.13
C LEU A 33 -7.01 -9.52 0.88
N ASP A 34 -6.00 -9.69 1.73
CA ASP A 34 -5.10 -10.84 1.66
C ASP A 34 -5.87 -12.15 1.84
N ALA A 35 -6.78 -12.21 2.81
CA ALA A 35 -7.60 -13.40 3.07
C ALA A 35 -8.54 -13.73 1.90
N LEU A 36 -8.93 -12.74 1.10
CA LEU A 36 -9.72 -12.95 -0.10
C LEU A 36 -8.91 -13.49 -1.28
N GLY A 37 -7.59 -13.58 -1.14
CA GLY A 37 -6.72 -14.06 -2.22
C GLY A 37 -6.35 -13.01 -3.24
N ILE A 38 -6.41 -11.72 -2.88
CA ILE A 38 -5.96 -10.63 -3.75
C ILE A 38 -4.47 -10.80 -4.02
N ASP A 39 -4.06 -10.72 -5.28
CA ASP A 39 -2.66 -10.97 -5.67
C ASP A 39 -1.73 -9.83 -5.26
N ALA A 40 -2.17 -8.58 -5.44
CA ALA A 40 -1.36 -7.42 -5.10
C ALA A 40 -2.23 -6.33 -4.48
N ILE A 41 -1.71 -5.70 -3.43
CA ILE A 41 -2.38 -4.62 -2.71
C ILE A 41 -1.51 -3.37 -2.78
N GLU A 42 -2.09 -2.27 -3.27
CA GLU A 42 -1.44 -0.97 -3.23
C GLU A 42 -1.70 -0.35 -1.86
N THR A 43 -0.66 -0.23 -1.04
CA THR A 43 -0.79 0.10 0.37
C THR A 43 -0.96 1.59 0.64
N GLY A 44 -0.51 2.44 -0.27
CA GLY A 44 -0.61 3.88 -0.12
C GLY A 44 0.53 4.60 -0.83
N VAL A 45 0.77 5.86 -0.40
CA VAL A 45 1.80 6.73 -0.98
C VAL A 45 2.82 7.08 0.11
N PRO A 46 3.93 6.34 0.22
CA PRO A 46 4.86 6.47 1.35
C PRO A 46 5.41 7.87 1.58
N VAL A 47 5.59 8.66 0.52
CA VAL A 47 6.18 10.00 0.65
C VAL A 47 5.25 11.03 1.27
N ILE A 48 3.94 10.75 1.35
CA ILE A 48 2.94 11.75 1.77
C ILE A 48 3.15 12.22 3.21
N SER A 49 3.35 11.30 4.16
CA SER A 49 3.43 11.67 5.57
C SER A 49 4.03 10.55 6.41
N ASP A 50 4.42 10.91 7.65
CA ASP A 50 4.90 9.92 8.61
C ASP A 50 3.80 8.93 9.00
N GLY A 51 2.55 9.40 9.11
CA GLY A 51 1.42 8.52 9.41
C GLY A 51 1.18 7.50 8.33
N GLU A 52 1.30 7.90 7.06
CA GLU A 52 1.17 6.98 5.93
C GLU A 52 2.30 5.93 5.97
N ARG A 53 3.54 6.36 6.19
CA ARG A 53 4.67 5.43 6.31
C ARG A 53 4.48 4.45 7.45
N LYS A 54 3.99 4.92 8.60
CA LYS A 54 3.70 4.06 9.75
C LYS A 54 2.68 2.98 9.39
N ALA A 55 1.58 3.37 8.75
CA ALA A 55 0.54 2.44 8.32
C ALA A 55 1.10 1.38 7.37
N ILE A 56 1.89 1.81 6.38
CA ILE A 56 2.49 0.90 5.40
C ILE A 56 3.46 -0.07 6.08
N LYS A 57 4.28 0.41 7.01
CA LYS A 57 5.20 -0.46 7.76
C LYS A 57 4.47 -1.51 8.58
N MET A 58 3.33 -1.17 9.16
CA MET A 58 2.50 -2.15 9.85
C MET A 58 2.02 -3.25 8.91
N ILE A 59 1.62 -2.88 7.70
CA ILE A 59 1.16 -3.83 6.68
C ILE A 59 2.32 -4.72 6.21
N THR A 60 3.48 -4.12 5.88
CA THR A 60 4.62 -4.91 5.40
C THR A 60 5.17 -5.85 6.47
N SER A 61 4.95 -5.56 7.74
CA SER A 61 5.39 -6.40 8.85
C SER A 61 4.41 -7.51 9.21
N ALA A 62 3.25 -7.57 8.56
CA ALA A 62 2.18 -8.51 8.93
C ALA A 62 2.28 -9.88 8.27
N ASN A 63 3.29 -10.14 7.46
CA ASN A 63 3.52 -11.43 6.78
C ASN A 63 2.35 -11.84 5.89
N LEU A 64 1.80 -10.92 5.12
CA LEU A 64 0.72 -11.20 4.19
C LEU A 64 1.24 -11.95 2.96
N ASN A 65 0.37 -12.72 2.32
CA ASN A 65 0.71 -13.47 1.10
C ASN A 65 0.65 -12.59 -0.16
N SER A 66 -0.19 -11.57 -0.16
CA SER A 66 -0.31 -10.64 -1.28
C SER A 66 0.99 -9.87 -1.51
N GLU A 67 1.30 -9.55 -2.76
CA GLU A 67 2.36 -8.60 -3.08
C GLU A 67 1.94 -7.23 -2.56
N LEU A 68 2.84 -6.54 -1.86
CA LEU A 68 2.55 -5.23 -1.27
C LEU A 68 3.31 -4.16 -2.03
N CYS A 69 2.58 -3.21 -2.59
CA CYS A 69 3.18 -2.16 -3.38
C CYS A 69 2.79 -0.77 -2.86
N GLY A 70 3.57 0.24 -3.21
CA GLY A 70 3.27 1.62 -2.90
C GLY A 70 3.38 2.47 -4.15
N LEU A 71 2.65 3.57 -4.17
CA LEU A 71 2.71 4.53 -5.27
C LEU A 71 3.85 5.51 -5.04
N ALA A 72 4.68 5.71 -6.05
CA ALA A 72 5.80 6.65 -6.00
C ALA A 72 6.01 7.28 -7.36
N ARG A 73 6.32 8.58 -7.36
CA ARG A 73 6.78 9.23 -8.59
C ARG A 73 8.19 8.72 -8.92
N THR A 74 8.63 8.94 -10.15
CA THR A 74 9.94 8.48 -10.62
C THR A 74 11.06 9.39 -10.15
N ASN A 75 11.16 9.63 -8.83
CA ASN A 75 12.24 10.39 -8.23
C ASN A 75 12.77 9.65 -7.00
N ARG A 76 14.00 10.00 -6.62
CA ARG A 76 14.69 9.28 -5.56
C ARG A 76 13.97 9.38 -4.21
N LYS A 77 13.47 10.56 -3.87
CA LYS A 77 12.82 10.78 -2.57
C LYS A 77 11.61 9.87 -2.37
N ASP A 78 10.75 9.78 -3.39
CA ASP A 78 9.55 8.93 -3.33
C ASP A 78 9.93 7.45 -3.26
N ILE A 79 10.89 7.04 -4.09
CA ILE A 79 11.32 5.64 -4.17
C ILE A 79 12.00 5.22 -2.87
N ASP A 80 12.87 6.07 -2.32
CA ASP A 80 13.54 5.78 -1.05
C ASP A 80 12.52 5.63 0.09
N ALA A 81 11.48 6.46 0.12
CA ALA A 81 10.41 6.35 1.12
C ALA A 81 9.70 5.00 1.01
N ALA A 82 9.43 4.54 -0.21
CA ALA A 82 8.79 3.24 -0.42
C ALA A 82 9.70 2.08 0.02
N VAL A 83 10.97 2.13 -0.32
CA VAL A 83 11.94 1.10 0.08
C VAL A 83 12.07 1.05 1.60
N ASP A 84 12.14 2.22 2.25
CA ASP A 84 12.26 2.31 3.70
C ASP A 84 11.05 1.74 4.44
N CYS A 85 9.89 1.70 3.79
CA CYS A 85 8.68 1.08 4.34
C CYS A 85 8.66 -0.45 4.22
N GLY A 86 9.65 -1.04 3.57
CA GLY A 86 9.71 -2.50 3.39
C GLY A 86 8.95 -3.01 2.18
N LEU A 87 8.57 -2.12 1.25
CA LEU A 87 7.86 -2.50 0.04
C LEU A 87 8.83 -3.09 -0.98
N ASN A 88 8.42 -4.21 -1.60
CA ASN A 88 9.19 -4.87 -2.66
C ASN A 88 8.73 -4.47 -4.05
N TYR A 89 7.54 -3.89 -4.15
CA TYR A 89 6.93 -3.51 -5.42
C TYR A 89 6.56 -2.04 -5.38
N ILE A 90 6.85 -1.33 -6.45
CA ILE A 90 6.57 0.10 -6.56
C ILE A 90 5.75 0.34 -7.83
N HIS A 91 4.61 1.01 -7.67
CA HIS A 91 3.81 1.49 -8.79
C HIS A 91 4.25 2.93 -9.08
N THR A 92 4.78 3.16 -10.27
CA THR A 92 5.26 4.50 -10.65
C THR A 92 4.34 5.12 -11.71
N PHE A 93 4.37 6.44 -11.76
CA PHE A 93 3.67 7.22 -12.79
C PHE A 93 4.50 8.46 -13.13
N ILE A 94 4.25 8.99 -14.27
CA ILE A 94 4.95 10.19 -14.76
C ILE A 94 4.06 11.42 -14.62
#